data_ec9acc6e9568f09fc705fd61cbefe91d
#
_entry.id   ec9acc6e9568f09fc705fd61cbefe91d
#
_cell.length_a   1.000
_cell.length_b   1.000
_cell.length_c   1.000
_cell.angle_alpha   90.00
_cell.angle_beta   90.00
_cell.angle_gamma   90.00
#
_symmetry.space_group_name_H-M   'P 1'
#
loop_
_entity.id
_entity.type
_entity.pdbx_description
1 polymer ?
#
loop_
_entity_poly.entity_id
_entity_poly.type
_entity_poly.pdbx_seq_one_letter_code
_entity_poly.pdbx_strand_id
1 'polypeptide(L)'
;MELTKKRELLSKSSYTVDDLRTIMCLLRSEDGCPWDREQTHKSIRNSFLEETYEAVEGIDKGDDTILKEELGDVLLQVVFHARIAEEEGVFDLDDVADGICKKLILRHPHVF
;
A
#
# COMPACT_ATOMS: atom_id res chain seq x y z
N MET A 1 15.44 15.21 8.91
CA MET A 1 15.09 13.79 8.72
C MET A 1 14.20 13.54 7.51
N GLU A 2 13.04 14.19 7.43
CA GLU A 2 12.17 14.06 6.26
C GLU A 2 12.82 14.52 4.95
N LEU A 3 13.56 15.63 5.00
CA LEU A 3 14.28 16.13 3.83
C LEU A 3 15.32 15.13 3.33
N THR A 4 16.02 14.46 4.25
CA THR A 4 17.00 13.43 3.91
C THR A 4 16.33 12.24 3.23
N LYS A 5 15.19 11.79 3.79
CA LYS A 5 14.40 10.69 3.20
C LYS A 5 13.89 11.04 1.81
N LYS A 6 13.40 12.26 1.62
CA LYS A 6 12.95 12.73 0.31
C LYS A 6 14.07 12.72 -0.72
N ARG A 7 15.27 13.17 -0.34
CA ARG A 7 16.45 13.17 -1.21
C ARG A 7 16.87 11.75 -1.59
N GLU A 8 16.87 10.84 -0.62
CA GLU A 8 17.20 9.44 -0.87
C GLU A 8 16.23 8.83 -1.87
N LEU A 9 14.92 9.07 -1.70
CA LEU A 9 13.90 8.57 -2.62
C LEU A 9 14.09 9.14 -4.03
N LEU A 10 14.34 10.44 -4.14
CA LEU A 10 14.50 11.11 -5.45
C LEU A 10 15.76 10.64 -6.18
N SER A 11 16.76 10.13 -5.48
CA SER A 11 18.00 9.65 -6.09
C SER A 11 17.93 8.22 -6.59
N LYS A 12 16.89 7.48 -6.26
CA LYS A 12 16.75 6.06 -6.64
C LYS A 12 16.29 5.90 -8.08
N SER A 13 16.77 4.86 -8.74
CA SER A 13 16.35 4.50 -10.10
C SER A 13 15.19 3.51 -10.11
N SER A 14 14.94 2.85 -8.98
CA SER A 14 13.82 1.91 -8.82
C SER A 14 13.38 1.90 -7.36
N TYR A 15 12.14 1.49 -7.12
CA TYR A 15 11.52 1.54 -5.80
C TYR A 15 10.99 0.19 -5.38
N THR A 16 10.91 -0.02 -4.06
CA THR A 16 10.42 -1.25 -3.43
C THR A 16 9.14 -0.96 -2.64
N VAL A 17 8.55 -2.02 -2.08
CA VAL A 17 7.39 -1.87 -1.17
C VAL A 17 7.75 -1.04 0.06
N ASP A 18 8.96 -1.19 0.60
CA ASP A 18 9.43 -0.37 1.72
C ASP A 18 9.50 1.11 1.34
N ASP A 19 9.92 1.42 0.12
CA ASP A 19 9.91 2.80 -0.37
C ASP A 19 8.48 3.35 -0.44
N LEU A 20 7.53 2.54 -0.89
CA LEU A 20 6.12 2.93 -0.93
C LEU A 20 5.61 3.23 0.48
N ARG A 21 5.97 2.41 1.46
CA ARG A 21 5.64 2.67 2.88
C ARG A 21 6.19 4.01 3.33
N THR A 22 7.45 4.29 3.03
CA THR A 22 8.11 5.55 3.38
C THR A 22 7.43 6.73 2.70
N ILE A 23 7.10 6.60 1.42
CA ILE A 23 6.39 7.63 0.66
C ILE A 23 5.04 7.95 1.32
N MET A 24 4.27 6.92 1.69
CA MET A 24 2.98 7.15 2.34
C MET A 24 3.14 7.85 3.69
N CYS A 25 4.15 7.47 4.47
CA CYS A 25 4.48 8.14 5.72
C CYS A 25 4.75 9.63 5.49
N LEU A 26 5.54 9.97 4.47
CA LEU A 26 5.86 11.35 4.13
C LEU A 26 4.65 12.12 3.63
N LEU A 27 3.81 11.50 2.80
CA LEU A 27 2.59 12.15 2.29
C LEU A 27 1.61 12.49 3.42
N ARG A 28 1.54 11.66 4.45
CA ARG A 28 0.65 11.87 5.60
C ARG A 28 1.30 12.64 6.75
N SER A 29 2.54 13.06 6.60
CA SER A 29 3.23 13.87 7.60
C SER A 29 2.70 15.30 7.60
N GLU A 30 3.06 16.06 8.64
CA GLU A 30 2.65 17.46 8.79
C GLU A 30 3.03 18.31 7.58
N ASP A 31 4.21 18.06 7.00
CA ASP A 31 4.71 18.76 5.82
C ASP A 31 4.37 18.04 4.51
N GLY A 32 3.52 17.05 4.56
CA GLY A 32 3.16 16.24 3.40
C GLY A 32 2.02 16.83 2.59
N CYS A 33 1.20 15.96 2.00
CA CYS A 33 0.06 16.36 1.20
C CYS A 33 -1.19 16.51 2.07
N PRO A 34 -1.80 17.71 2.15
CA PRO A 34 -3.00 17.90 2.97
C PRO A 34 -4.14 16.95 2.60
N TRP A 35 -4.33 16.65 1.32
CA TRP A 35 -5.35 15.71 0.86
C TRP A 35 -5.12 14.30 1.43
N ASP A 36 -3.91 13.80 1.31
CA ASP A 36 -3.56 12.47 1.84
C ASP A 36 -3.68 12.41 3.36
N ARG A 37 -3.27 13.48 4.03
CA ARG A 37 -3.30 13.57 5.49
C ARG A 37 -4.71 13.55 6.05
N GLU A 38 -5.67 14.09 5.32
CA GLU A 38 -7.07 14.17 5.76
C GLU A 38 -7.85 12.85 5.58
N GLN A 39 -7.32 11.91 4.82
CA GLN A 39 -8.05 10.68 4.51
C GLN A 39 -8.19 9.78 5.74
N THR A 40 -9.32 9.07 5.77
CA THR A 40 -9.65 8.06 6.78
C THR A 40 -9.97 6.74 6.09
N HIS A 41 -10.09 5.66 6.85
CA HIS A 41 -10.52 4.39 6.27
C HIS A 41 -11.82 4.53 5.48
N LYS A 42 -12.78 5.27 6.02
CA LYS A 42 -14.07 5.49 5.37
C LYS A 42 -13.98 6.35 4.13
N SER A 43 -13.14 7.39 4.14
CA SER A 43 -13.04 8.31 3.00
C SER A 43 -12.42 7.66 1.76
N ILE A 44 -11.57 6.67 1.93
CA ILE A 44 -10.92 5.97 0.81
C ILE A 44 -11.48 4.56 0.56
N ARG A 45 -12.56 4.20 1.26
CA ARG A 45 -13.21 2.89 1.10
C ARG A 45 -13.64 2.62 -0.34
N ASN A 46 -14.31 3.57 -0.96
CA ASN A 46 -14.80 3.41 -2.33
C ASN A 46 -13.67 3.34 -3.35
N SER A 47 -12.59 4.10 -3.13
CA SER A 47 -11.40 4.01 -3.98
C SER A 47 -10.83 2.60 -3.96
N PHE A 48 -10.81 1.94 -2.80
CA PHE A 48 -10.33 0.56 -2.69
C PHE A 48 -11.16 -0.40 -3.55
N LEU A 49 -12.48 -0.24 -3.51
CA LEU A 49 -13.38 -1.04 -4.37
C LEU A 49 -13.13 -0.78 -5.85
N GLU A 50 -13.05 0.48 -6.24
CA GLU A 50 -12.82 0.86 -7.64
C GLU A 50 -11.51 0.31 -8.19
N GLU A 51 -10.42 0.42 -7.43
CA GLU A 51 -9.11 -0.08 -7.84
C GLU A 51 -9.11 -1.60 -7.98
N THR A 52 -9.83 -2.30 -7.10
CA THR A 52 -9.98 -3.75 -7.18
C THR A 52 -10.74 -4.15 -8.45
N TYR A 53 -11.82 -3.46 -8.78
CA TYR A 53 -12.57 -3.69 -10.01
C TYR A 53 -11.72 -3.45 -11.25
N GLU A 54 -10.91 -2.41 -11.25
CA GLU A 54 -10.02 -2.11 -12.38
C GLU A 54 -8.94 -3.19 -12.55
N ALA A 55 -8.42 -3.72 -11.45
CA ALA A 55 -7.48 -4.85 -11.52
C ALA A 55 -8.15 -6.10 -12.12
N VAL A 56 -9.39 -6.38 -11.71
CA VAL A 56 -10.18 -7.50 -12.27
C VAL A 56 -10.42 -7.30 -13.77
N GLU A 57 -10.72 -6.06 -14.19
CA GLU A 57 -10.85 -5.74 -15.63
C GLU A 57 -9.58 -6.05 -16.41
N GLY A 58 -8.42 -5.72 -15.85
CA GLY A 58 -7.13 -6.06 -16.45
C GLY A 58 -6.97 -7.56 -16.65
N ILE A 59 -7.41 -8.36 -15.67
CA ILE A 59 -7.42 -9.83 -15.78
C ILE A 59 -8.37 -10.28 -16.89
N ASP A 60 -9.60 -9.75 -16.90
CA ASP A 60 -10.62 -10.14 -17.87
C ASP A 60 -10.21 -9.81 -19.30
N LYS A 61 -9.51 -8.70 -19.50
CA LYS A 61 -9.00 -8.29 -20.81
C LYS A 61 -7.72 -9.04 -21.22
N GLY A 62 -7.09 -9.74 -20.30
CA GLY A 62 -5.82 -10.39 -20.53
C GLY A 62 -4.69 -9.40 -20.81
N ASP A 63 -4.76 -8.21 -20.24
CA ASP A 63 -3.79 -7.14 -20.46
C ASP A 63 -2.86 -7.00 -19.26
N ASP A 64 -1.65 -7.53 -19.39
CA ASP A 64 -0.67 -7.53 -18.30
C ASP A 64 -0.18 -6.14 -17.93
N THR A 65 -0.16 -5.21 -18.87
CA THR A 65 0.25 -3.82 -18.61
C THR A 65 -0.77 -3.13 -17.70
N ILE A 66 -2.04 -3.28 -18.03
CA ILE A 66 -3.14 -2.74 -17.22
C ILE A 66 -3.14 -3.42 -15.84
N LEU A 67 -3.05 -4.75 -15.81
CA LEU A 67 -3.04 -5.50 -14.54
C LEU A 67 -1.92 -5.03 -13.62
N LYS A 68 -0.71 -4.87 -14.14
CA LYS A 68 0.44 -4.41 -13.36
C LYS A 68 0.18 -3.03 -12.75
N GLU A 69 -0.33 -2.09 -13.55
CA GLU A 69 -0.63 -0.73 -13.09
C GLU A 69 -1.71 -0.74 -12.01
N GLU A 70 -2.80 -1.48 -12.25
CA GLU A 70 -3.92 -1.54 -11.32
C GLU A 70 -3.58 -2.28 -10.02
N LEU A 71 -2.70 -3.29 -10.09
CA LEU A 71 -2.19 -3.94 -8.88
C LEU A 71 -1.38 -2.95 -8.03
N GLY A 72 -0.66 -2.02 -8.66
CA GLY A 72 0.01 -0.94 -7.96
C GLY A 72 -0.98 -0.06 -7.19
N ASP A 73 -2.09 0.29 -7.82
CA ASP A 73 -3.13 1.10 -7.19
C ASP A 73 -3.83 0.35 -6.04
N VAL A 74 -4.03 -0.97 -6.18
CA VAL A 74 -4.56 -1.81 -5.08
C VAL A 74 -3.55 -1.87 -3.93
N LEU A 75 -2.27 -2.06 -4.24
CA LEU A 75 -1.21 -2.08 -3.24
C LEU A 75 -1.14 -0.75 -2.49
N LEU A 76 -1.30 0.36 -3.19
CA LEU A 76 -1.38 1.68 -2.58
C LEU A 76 -2.49 1.74 -1.53
N GLN A 77 -3.66 1.19 -1.83
CA GLN A 77 -4.79 1.17 -0.88
C GLN A 77 -4.43 0.39 0.39
N VAL A 78 -3.77 -0.75 0.25
CA VAL A 78 -3.34 -1.55 1.40
C VAL A 78 -2.36 -0.76 2.27
N VAL A 79 -1.36 -0.15 1.66
CA VAL A 79 -0.34 0.65 2.38
C VAL A 79 -0.96 1.88 3.04
N PHE A 80 -1.92 2.51 2.36
CA PHE A 80 -2.64 3.68 2.87
C PHE A 80 -3.42 3.33 4.14
N HIS A 81 -4.23 2.28 4.08
CA HIS A 81 -5.01 1.81 5.24
C HIS A 81 -4.09 1.39 6.39
N ALA A 82 -2.99 0.69 6.08
CA ALA A 82 -2.03 0.27 7.11
C ALA A 82 -1.38 1.48 7.78
N ARG A 83 -1.08 2.54 7.03
CA ARG A 83 -0.52 3.76 7.62
C ARG A 83 -1.52 4.48 8.52
N ILE A 84 -2.78 4.56 8.12
CA ILE A 84 -3.84 5.12 8.96
C ILE A 84 -3.94 4.34 10.28
N ALA A 85 -3.96 3.00 10.19
CA ALA A 85 -4.04 2.14 11.37
C ALA A 85 -2.81 2.30 12.29
N GLU A 86 -1.62 2.46 11.71
CA GLU A 86 -0.40 2.70 12.47
C GLU A 86 -0.47 4.01 13.25
N GLU A 87 -0.98 5.06 12.62
CA GLU A 87 -1.18 6.36 13.29
C GLU A 87 -2.16 6.26 14.45
N GLU A 88 -3.13 5.38 14.35
CA GLU A 88 -4.11 5.12 15.41
C GLU A 88 -3.58 4.16 16.49
N GLY A 89 -2.38 3.61 16.31
CA GLY A 89 -1.76 2.69 17.25
C GLY A 89 -2.39 1.30 17.25
N VAL A 90 -3.04 0.90 16.16
CA VAL A 90 -3.78 -0.38 16.08
C VAL A 90 -2.93 -1.49 15.46
N PHE A 91 -2.38 -1.26 14.27
CA PHE A 91 -1.48 -2.19 13.58
C PHE A 91 -0.72 -1.42 12.50
N ASP A 92 0.31 -2.05 11.92
CA ASP A 92 1.07 -1.49 10.81
C ASP A 92 1.13 -2.45 9.62
N LEU A 93 1.83 -2.08 8.58
CA LEU A 93 1.96 -2.90 7.36
C LEU A 93 2.66 -4.24 7.65
N ASP A 94 3.66 -4.24 8.53
CA ASP A 94 4.35 -5.48 8.91
C ASP A 94 3.39 -6.46 9.60
N ASP A 95 2.47 -5.95 10.42
CA ASP A 95 1.45 -6.78 11.07
C ASP A 95 0.51 -7.40 10.04
N VAL A 96 0.15 -6.65 9.00
CA VAL A 96 -0.69 -7.15 7.91
C VAL A 96 0.03 -8.28 7.18
N ALA A 97 1.29 -8.08 6.84
CA ALA A 97 2.11 -9.09 6.15
C ALA A 97 2.31 -10.33 7.04
N ASP A 98 2.62 -10.13 8.33
CA ASP A 98 2.81 -11.21 9.30
C ASP A 98 1.57 -12.10 9.39
N GLY A 99 0.40 -11.47 9.50
CA GLY A 99 -0.86 -12.20 9.62
C GLY A 99 -1.14 -13.09 8.42
N ILE A 100 -0.96 -12.57 7.20
CA ILE A 100 -1.22 -13.39 5.99
C ILE A 100 -0.16 -14.47 5.80
N CYS A 101 1.10 -14.20 6.12
CA CYS A 101 2.15 -15.21 6.04
C CYS A 101 1.87 -16.38 6.98
N LYS A 102 1.51 -16.11 8.22
CA LYS A 102 1.17 -17.15 9.20
C LYS A 102 -0.02 -17.99 8.76
N LYS A 103 -1.04 -17.34 8.23
CA LYS A 103 -2.23 -18.01 7.71
C LYS A 103 -1.88 -18.96 6.55
N LEU A 104 -1.06 -18.52 5.61
CA LEU A 104 -0.65 -19.33 4.47
C LEU A 104 0.18 -20.54 4.88
N ILE A 105 1.13 -20.35 5.77
CA ILE A 105 1.96 -21.43 6.30
C ILE A 105 1.10 -22.49 6.99
N LEU A 106 0.20 -22.04 7.86
CA LEU A 106 -0.69 -22.94 8.60
C LEU A 106 -1.61 -23.75 7.68
N ARG A 107 -2.11 -23.14 6.60
CA ARG A 107 -3.05 -23.77 5.65
C ARG A 107 -2.38 -24.65 4.61
N HIS A 108 -1.06 -24.65 4.54
CA HIS A 108 -0.31 -25.42 3.55
C HIS A 108 0.71 -26.36 4.21
N PRO A 109 0.26 -27.27 5.14
CA PRO A 109 1.19 -28.16 5.84
C PRO A 109 1.88 -29.14 4.90
N HIS A 110 1.33 -29.37 3.69
CA HIS A 110 1.92 -30.22 2.66
C HIS A 110 3.15 -29.56 1.99
N VAL A 111 3.38 -28.27 2.21
CA VAL A 111 4.52 -27.51 1.67
C VAL A 111 5.49 -27.15 2.78
N PHE A 112 5.00 -26.75 3.92
CA PHE A 112 5.78 -26.30 5.06
C PHE A 112 5.75 -27.32 6.20
#